data_d69b599bcb0b556a79a0d8a2f3e3ad04
#
_entry.id   d69b599bcb0b556a79a0d8a2f3e3ad04
#
_cell.length_a   1.000
_cell.length_b   1.000
_cell.length_c   1.000
_cell.angle_alpha   90.00
_cell.angle_beta   90.00
_cell.angle_gamma   90.00
#
_symmetry.space_group_name_H-M   'P 1'
#
loop_
_entity.id
_entity.type
_entity.pdbx_description
1 polymer ?
#
loop_
_entity_poly.entity_id
_entity_poly.type
_entity_poly.pdbx_seq_one_letter_code
_entity_poly.pdbx_strand_id
1 'polypeptide(L)'
;MTLVSIPANPVPENAVTGIIKTPDGAELRFARWASSTNRKGTVCVFTGRTEQIEKYFETVRDLRDRGFAVAIIDWRGQGQSSRHLRDPRKGYVHNFLDYEVDVETFVQQVVLPDCPPPHFALAHSMGGAVMLRVAHAGKRWFDRIVLSAPMIDLPGHAASFPARTLLRLLRYAGQGGCYIPGGNDMLTGLEPFVNNPLTSDPVRYARNAAILAEDPTLGIASPTVAWAD
;
A
#
# COMPACT_ATOMS: atom_id res chain seq x y z
N MET A 1 -8.69 -3.64 -15.45
CA MET A 1 -7.94 -4.57 -14.58
C MET A 1 -8.91 -5.26 -13.64
N THR A 2 -8.72 -6.55 -13.41
CA THR A 2 -9.59 -7.35 -12.54
C THR A 2 -8.96 -7.48 -11.16
N LEU A 3 -9.78 -7.40 -10.13
CA LEU A 3 -9.37 -7.77 -8.77
C LEU A 3 -9.26 -9.29 -8.68
N VAL A 4 -8.25 -9.79 -7.96
CA VAL A 4 -8.05 -11.22 -7.74
C VAL A 4 -9.08 -11.73 -6.72
N SER A 5 -9.84 -12.73 -7.12
CA SER A 5 -10.88 -13.35 -6.28
C SER A 5 -10.54 -14.80 -6.01
N ILE A 6 -10.53 -15.19 -4.75
CA ILE A 6 -10.39 -16.57 -4.32
C ILE A 6 -11.57 -16.95 -3.40
N PRO A 7 -11.94 -18.21 -3.25
CA PRO A 7 -13.08 -18.61 -2.40
C PRO A 7 -12.99 -18.10 -0.96
N ALA A 8 -11.77 -18.05 -0.40
CA ALA A 8 -11.52 -17.54 0.95
C ALA A 8 -11.50 -16.00 1.05
N ASN A 9 -11.48 -15.30 -0.09
CA ASN A 9 -11.44 -13.84 -0.18
C ASN A 9 -12.16 -13.34 -1.43
N PRO A 10 -13.48 -13.50 -1.53
CA PRO A 10 -14.23 -13.04 -2.69
C PRO A 10 -14.18 -11.51 -2.79
N VAL A 11 -14.15 -11.00 -4.01
CA VAL A 11 -14.23 -9.55 -4.27
C VAL A 11 -15.55 -9.02 -3.70
N PRO A 12 -15.53 -7.94 -2.90
CA PRO A 12 -16.76 -7.29 -2.48
C PRO A 12 -17.58 -6.79 -3.69
N GLU A 13 -18.88 -6.99 -3.65
CA GLU A 13 -19.79 -6.67 -4.75
C GLU A 13 -19.72 -5.19 -5.18
N ASN A 14 -19.99 -4.96 -6.46
CA ASN A 14 -20.04 -3.61 -7.05
C ASN A 14 -18.71 -2.84 -6.96
N ALA A 15 -17.59 -3.55 -7.07
CA ALA A 15 -16.28 -2.93 -7.19
C ALA A 15 -16.18 -2.13 -8.50
N VAL A 16 -15.70 -0.91 -8.40
CA VAL A 16 -15.26 -0.10 -9.55
C VAL A 16 -13.75 -0.01 -9.50
N THR A 17 -13.08 -0.44 -10.54
CA THR A 17 -11.61 -0.44 -10.62
C THR A 17 -11.12 0.36 -11.80
N GLY A 18 -9.91 0.87 -11.71
CA GLY A 18 -9.29 1.60 -12.81
C GLY A 18 -7.81 1.86 -12.57
N ILE A 19 -7.23 2.56 -13.53
CA ILE A 19 -5.87 3.08 -13.47
C ILE A 19 -5.95 4.60 -13.55
N ILE A 20 -5.22 5.28 -12.68
CA ILE A 20 -4.96 6.72 -12.75
C ILE A 20 -3.49 6.95 -13.04
N LYS A 21 -3.17 8.08 -13.65
CA LYS A 21 -1.79 8.41 -14.00
C LYS A 21 -1.34 9.64 -13.26
N THR A 22 -0.19 9.52 -12.60
CA THR A 22 0.44 10.63 -11.89
C THR A 22 1.12 11.60 -12.86
N PRO A 23 1.39 12.85 -12.46
CA PRO A 23 2.09 13.82 -13.31
C PRO A 23 3.49 13.37 -13.75
N ASP A 24 4.17 12.56 -12.95
CA ASP A 24 5.48 11.97 -13.26
C ASP A 24 5.40 10.66 -14.05
N GLY A 25 4.17 10.26 -14.46
CA GLY A 25 3.92 9.17 -15.38
C GLY A 25 3.71 7.79 -14.76
N ALA A 26 3.73 7.65 -13.44
CA ALA A 26 3.39 6.39 -12.78
C ALA A 26 1.89 6.08 -12.95
N GLU A 27 1.57 4.82 -13.19
CA GLU A 27 0.21 4.31 -13.25
C GLU A 27 -0.14 3.64 -11.93
N LEU A 28 -1.26 4.08 -11.31
CA LEU A 28 -1.70 3.57 -10.03
C LEU A 28 -3.03 2.85 -10.22
N ARG A 29 -3.10 1.58 -9.78
CA ARG A 29 -4.36 0.86 -9.71
C ARG A 29 -5.16 1.33 -8.51
N PHE A 30 -6.44 1.53 -8.72
CA PHE A 30 -7.38 1.80 -7.63
C PHE A 30 -8.60 0.88 -7.69
N ALA A 31 -9.28 0.77 -6.56
CA ALA A 31 -10.61 0.21 -6.46
C ALA A 31 -11.46 1.05 -5.51
N ARG A 32 -12.77 1.16 -5.82
CA ARG A 32 -13.73 1.83 -4.94
C ARG A 32 -15.06 1.09 -4.89
N TRP A 33 -15.76 1.28 -3.79
CA TRP A 33 -17.06 0.68 -3.50
C TRP A 33 -17.99 1.71 -2.89
N ALA A 34 -19.21 1.77 -3.37
CA ALA A 34 -20.27 2.54 -2.70
C ALA A 34 -20.63 1.90 -1.35
N SER A 35 -21.16 2.69 -0.43
CA SER A 35 -21.74 2.17 0.80
C SER A 35 -22.93 1.26 0.53
N SER A 36 -23.09 0.22 1.36
CA SER A 36 -24.24 -0.69 1.26
C SER A 36 -25.53 -0.10 1.85
N THR A 37 -25.40 0.86 2.74
CA THR A 37 -26.49 1.44 3.52
C THR A 37 -26.38 2.98 3.61
N ASN A 38 -26.71 3.57 4.74
CA ASN A 38 -26.62 5.01 4.99
C ASN A 38 -25.26 5.60 4.65
N ARG A 39 -25.26 6.72 3.95
CA ARG A 39 -24.04 7.40 3.49
C ARG A 39 -23.40 8.19 4.63
N LYS A 40 -22.34 7.66 5.23
CA LYS A 40 -21.54 8.32 6.28
C LYS A 40 -20.28 9.02 5.74
N GLY A 41 -20.07 8.99 4.44
CA GLY A 41 -18.86 9.47 3.78
C GLY A 41 -18.02 8.33 3.22
N THR A 42 -16.78 8.63 2.88
CA THR A 42 -15.84 7.69 2.26
C THR A 42 -14.61 7.48 3.13
N VAL A 43 -14.21 6.24 3.34
CA VAL A 43 -12.92 5.87 3.93
C VAL A 43 -11.95 5.52 2.83
N CYS A 44 -10.90 6.32 2.68
CA CYS A 44 -9.75 6.05 1.82
C CYS A 44 -8.74 5.20 2.58
N VAL A 45 -8.43 4.01 2.09
CA VAL A 45 -7.51 3.08 2.72
C VAL A 45 -6.14 3.18 2.08
N PHE A 46 -5.12 3.46 2.88
CA PHE A 46 -3.73 3.58 2.50
C PHE A 46 -2.94 2.41 3.09
N THR A 47 -2.58 1.48 2.23
CA THR A 47 -2.02 0.18 2.60
C THR A 47 -0.56 0.30 3.08
N GLY A 48 -0.07 -0.74 3.73
CA GLY A 48 1.34 -0.85 4.10
C GLY A 48 2.23 -1.26 2.92
N ARG A 49 3.53 -1.41 3.20
CA ARG A 49 4.45 -2.03 2.25
C ARG A 49 4.12 -3.52 2.12
N THR A 50 4.28 -4.08 0.93
CA THR A 50 3.94 -5.47 0.57
C THR A 50 2.45 -5.81 0.66
N GLU A 51 1.60 -4.79 0.66
CA GLU A 51 0.16 -4.97 0.71
C GLU A 51 -0.48 -4.48 -0.59
N GLN A 52 -1.57 -5.11 -0.95
CA GLN A 52 -2.36 -4.85 -2.16
C GLN A 52 -3.84 -4.70 -1.80
N ILE A 53 -4.63 -4.20 -2.73
CA ILE A 53 -6.08 -3.95 -2.56
C ILE A 53 -6.79 -5.21 -2.04
N GLU A 54 -6.47 -6.37 -2.57
CA GLU A 54 -7.10 -7.65 -2.25
C GLU A 54 -6.99 -8.03 -0.76
N LYS A 55 -5.91 -7.66 -0.10
CA LYS A 55 -5.72 -7.91 1.34
C LYS A 55 -6.79 -7.25 2.19
N TYR A 56 -7.39 -6.17 1.69
CA TYR A 56 -8.34 -5.34 2.43
C TYR A 56 -9.82 -5.63 2.16
N PHE A 57 -10.18 -6.68 1.41
CA PHE A 57 -11.57 -6.98 1.11
C PHE A 57 -12.44 -7.22 2.34
N GLU A 58 -11.91 -7.82 3.41
CA GLU A 58 -12.60 -7.95 4.70
C GLU A 58 -12.90 -6.56 5.29
N THR A 59 -11.90 -5.68 5.33
CA THR A 59 -12.05 -4.30 5.81
C THR A 59 -13.03 -3.49 4.95
N VAL A 60 -13.03 -3.71 3.63
CA VAL A 60 -14.00 -3.09 2.72
C VAL A 60 -15.42 -3.49 3.09
N ARG A 61 -15.68 -4.79 3.29
CA ARG A 61 -17.00 -5.27 3.72
C ARG A 61 -17.42 -4.64 5.03
N ASP A 62 -16.55 -4.70 6.03
CA ASP A 62 -16.80 -4.15 7.36
C ASP A 62 -17.12 -2.64 7.35
N LEU A 63 -16.43 -1.85 6.56
CA LEU A 63 -16.67 -0.42 6.42
C LEU A 63 -17.98 -0.15 5.68
N ARG A 64 -18.26 -0.89 4.59
CA ARG A 64 -19.51 -0.75 3.83
C ARG A 64 -20.72 -1.09 4.68
N ASP A 65 -20.66 -2.15 5.47
CA ASP A 65 -21.75 -2.56 6.38
C ASP A 65 -22.00 -1.51 7.46
N ARG A 66 -20.99 -0.72 7.80
CA ARG A 66 -21.11 0.44 8.69
C ARG A 66 -21.58 1.72 8.01
N GLY A 67 -21.83 1.67 6.69
CA GLY A 67 -22.40 2.79 5.92
C GLY A 67 -21.36 3.70 5.28
N PHE A 68 -20.10 3.30 5.19
CA PHE A 68 -19.07 4.05 4.48
C PHE A 68 -18.91 3.54 3.04
N ALA A 69 -18.68 4.46 2.12
CA ALA A 69 -18.01 4.13 0.86
C ALA A 69 -16.52 3.88 1.14
N VAL A 70 -15.86 3.11 0.29
CA VAL A 70 -14.43 2.78 0.46
C VAL A 70 -13.69 3.02 -0.85
N ALA A 71 -12.50 3.60 -0.77
CA ALA A 71 -11.59 3.73 -1.91
C ALA A 71 -10.17 3.33 -1.48
N ILE A 72 -9.47 2.58 -2.33
CA ILE A 72 -8.12 2.05 -2.05
C ILE A 72 -7.26 2.22 -3.30
N ILE A 73 -5.96 2.50 -3.12
CA ILE A 73 -4.95 2.42 -4.18
C ILE A 73 -3.90 1.34 -3.87
N ASP A 74 -3.33 0.76 -4.91
CA ASP A 74 -1.99 0.18 -4.82
C ASP A 74 -0.98 1.30 -5.03
N TRP A 75 -0.02 1.40 -4.11
CA TRP A 75 1.09 2.33 -4.26
C TRP A 75 1.93 2.03 -5.50
N ARG A 76 2.59 3.04 -6.07
CA ARG A 76 3.66 2.80 -7.04
C ARG A 76 4.65 1.76 -6.51
N GLY A 77 5.12 0.87 -7.36
CA GLY A 77 6.05 -0.20 -6.98
C GLY A 77 5.41 -1.41 -6.29
N GLN A 78 4.07 -1.45 -6.08
CA GLN A 78 3.35 -2.53 -5.38
C GLN A 78 2.05 -2.90 -6.09
N GLY A 79 1.47 -4.03 -5.73
CA GLY A 79 0.21 -4.53 -6.30
C GLY A 79 0.26 -4.58 -7.83
N GLN A 80 -0.78 -4.10 -8.49
CA GLN A 80 -0.80 -3.96 -9.95
C GLN A 80 -0.54 -2.53 -10.44
N SER A 81 0.04 -1.66 -9.61
CA SER A 81 0.55 -0.35 -10.03
C SER A 81 1.90 -0.46 -10.72
N SER A 82 2.35 0.62 -11.38
CA SER A 82 3.62 0.67 -12.13
C SER A 82 4.80 0.10 -11.37
N ARG A 83 5.60 -0.72 -12.04
CA ARG A 83 6.89 -1.23 -11.59
C ARG A 83 8.00 -0.52 -12.34
N HIS A 84 8.92 0.11 -11.64
CA HIS A 84 9.99 0.90 -12.26
C HIS A 84 11.21 0.07 -12.65
N LEU A 85 11.38 -1.11 -12.05
CA LEU A 85 12.50 -2.02 -12.34
C LEU A 85 12.03 -3.22 -13.17
N ARG A 86 12.98 -3.83 -13.92
CA ARG A 86 12.70 -5.04 -14.73
C ARG A 86 12.23 -6.22 -13.90
N ASP A 87 12.77 -6.37 -12.68
CA ASP A 87 12.29 -7.35 -11.72
C ASP A 87 11.11 -6.75 -10.92
N PRO A 88 9.87 -7.19 -11.19
CA PRO A 88 8.68 -6.63 -10.55
C PRO A 88 8.58 -6.95 -9.05
N ARG A 89 9.36 -7.94 -8.56
CA ARG A 89 9.39 -8.27 -7.13
C ARG A 89 10.09 -7.19 -6.30
N LYS A 90 10.85 -6.32 -6.92
CA LYS A 90 11.54 -5.20 -6.27
C LYS A 90 10.58 -4.02 -6.11
N GLY A 91 10.04 -3.86 -4.89
CA GLY A 91 9.25 -2.69 -4.51
C GLY A 91 10.15 -1.45 -4.45
N TYR A 92 10.30 -0.79 -5.59
CA TYR A 92 11.19 0.37 -5.77
C TYR A 92 10.38 1.66 -5.81
N VAL A 93 10.88 2.67 -5.15
CA VAL A 93 10.50 4.07 -5.32
C VAL A 93 11.78 4.91 -5.44
N HIS A 94 11.76 5.90 -6.32
CA HIS A 94 12.92 6.75 -6.49
C HIS A 94 13.13 7.66 -5.27
N ASN A 95 12.05 8.22 -4.76
CA ASN A 95 12.02 9.04 -3.56
C ASN A 95 10.76 8.73 -2.76
N PHE A 96 10.85 8.65 -1.44
CA PHE A 96 9.68 8.42 -0.58
C PHE A 96 8.61 9.52 -0.74
N LEU A 97 9.02 10.73 -1.13
CA LEU A 97 8.11 11.84 -1.47
C LEU A 97 7.19 11.54 -2.66
N ASP A 98 7.57 10.61 -3.54
CA ASP A 98 6.75 10.25 -4.70
C ASP A 98 5.40 9.65 -4.26
N TYR A 99 5.32 9.06 -3.06
CA TYR A 99 4.06 8.59 -2.47
C TYR A 99 3.09 9.74 -2.13
N GLU A 100 3.58 10.95 -1.85
CA GLU A 100 2.71 12.12 -1.66
C GLU A 100 2.03 12.51 -2.97
N VAL A 101 2.74 12.35 -4.10
CA VAL A 101 2.18 12.54 -5.46
C VAL A 101 1.09 11.49 -5.75
N ASP A 102 1.30 10.23 -5.31
CA ASP A 102 0.30 9.17 -5.44
C ASP A 102 -0.99 9.53 -4.69
N VAL A 103 -0.87 9.99 -3.43
CA VAL A 103 -2.04 10.42 -2.63
C VAL A 103 -2.76 11.58 -3.30
N GLU A 104 -2.03 12.62 -3.73
CA GLU A 104 -2.61 13.79 -4.41
C GLU A 104 -3.37 13.38 -5.67
N THR A 105 -2.74 12.55 -6.50
CA THR A 105 -3.36 12.04 -7.73
C THR A 105 -4.63 11.24 -7.45
N PHE A 106 -4.57 10.34 -6.47
CA PHE A 106 -5.73 9.54 -6.06
C PHE A 106 -6.87 10.41 -5.54
N VAL A 107 -6.55 11.40 -4.70
CA VAL A 107 -7.57 12.33 -4.18
C VAL A 107 -8.22 13.11 -5.31
N GLN A 108 -7.42 13.69 -6.21
CA GLN A 108 -7.92 14.55 -7.28
C GLN A 108 -8.68 13.78 -8.37
N GLN A 109 -8.23 12.59 -8.74
CA GLN A 109 -8.80 11.86 -9.86
C GLN A 109 -9.87 10.84 -9.48
N VAL A 110 -9.94 10.39 -8.21
CA VAL A 110 -10.87 9.36 -7.76
C VAL A 110 -11.73 9.83 -6.59
N VAL A 111 -11.10 10.36 -5.53
CA VAL A 111 -11.84 10.61 -4.28
C VAL A 111 -12.79 11.80 -4.44
N LEU A 112 -12.28 12.94 -4.87
CA LEU A 112 -13.09 14.17 -5.00
C LEU A 112 -14.20 14.06 -6.05
N PRO A 113 -13.97 13.49 -7.25
CA PRO A 113 -15.02 13.41 -8.25
C PRO A 113 -16.04 12.30 -7.99
N ASP A 114 -15.63 11.17 -7.39
CA ASP A 114 -16.41 9.94 -7.43
C ASP A 114 -16.86 9.40 -6.06
N CYS A 115 -16.33 9.96 -4.96
CA CYS A 115 -16.59 9.47 -3.63
C CYS A 115 -17.33 10.50 -2.78
N PRO A 116 -18.42 10.12 -2.08
CA PRO A 116 -19.19 11.05 -1.28
C PRO A 116 -18.40 11.54 -0.05
N PRO A 117 -18.46 12.86 0.25
CA PRO A 117 -17.91 13.40 1.50
C PRO A 117 -18.79 13.02 2.71
N PRO A 118 -18.29 13.19 3.97
CA PRO A 118 -16.94 13.59 4.33
C PRO A 118 -15.90 12.51 4.01
N HIS A 119 -14.63 12.91 3.81
CA HIS A 119 -13.56 12.00 3.47
C HIS A 119 -12.68 11.69 4.68
N PHE A 120 -12.42 10.41 4.91
CA PHE A 120 -11.59 9.91 5.99
C PHE A 120 -10.44 9.08 5.42
N ALA A 121 -9.31 9.05 6.12
CA ALA A 121 -8.19 8.17 5.80
C ALA A 121 -8.02 7.11 6.88
N LEU A 122 -7.87 5.84 6.46
CA LEU A 122 -7.39 4.73 7.27
C LEU A 122 -6.06 4.29 6.70
N ALA A 123 -4.98 4.47 7.45
CA ALA A 123 -3.64 4.23 6.96
C ALA A 123 -2.88 3.25 7.85
N HIS A 124 -2.29 2.22 7.23
CA HIS A 124 -1.54 1.17 7.90
C HIS A 124 -0.04 1.25 7.57
N SER A 125 0.81 1.08 8.57
CA SER A 125 2.27 0.92 8.41
C SER A 125 2.89 2.03 7.54
N MET A 126 3.46 1.67 6.37
CA MET A 126 4.02 2.63 5.39
C MET A 126 2.99 3.68 4.96
N GLY A 127 1.74 3.28 4.71
CA GLY A 127 0.66 4.23 4.41
C GLY A 127 0.48 5.25 5.52
N GLY A 128 0.65 4.83 6.78
CA GLY A 128 0.63 5.73 7.95
C GLY A 128 1.76 6.77 7.91
N ALA A 129 2.98 6.36 7.54
CA ALA A 129 4.11 7.27 7.36
C ALA A 129 3.83 8.31 6.26
N VAL A 130 3.30 7.86 5.12
CA VAL A 130 2.93 8.74 4.01
C VAL A 130 1.86 9.74 4.45
N MET A 131 0.80 9.28 5.14
CA MET A 131 -0.27 10.17 5.61
C MET A 131 0.18 11.19 6.66
N LEU A 132 1.14 10.83 7.51
CA LEU A 132 1.77 11.79 8.43
C LEU A 132 2.53 12.88 7.67
N ARG A 133 3.24 12.52 6.60
CA ARG A 133 3.94 13.47 5.74
C ARG A 133 2.97 14.39 5.01
N VAL A 134 1.91 13.84 4.42
CA VAL A 134 0.84 14.59 3.75
C VAL A 134 0.21 15.62 4.71
N ALA A 135 -0.07 15.20 5.94
CA ALA A 135 -0.61 16.10 6.97
C ALA A 135 0.41 17.18 7.39
N HIS A 136 1.70 16.80 7.54
CA HIS A 136 2.78 17.74 7.85
C HIS A 136 3.00 18.79 6.74
N ALA A 137 2.84 18.39 5.47
CA ALA A 137 2.88 19.30 4.32
C ALA A 137 1.66 20.23 4.23
N GLY A 138 0.75 20.20 5.21
CA GLY A 138 -0.41 21.08 5.31
C GLY A 138 -1.57 20.70 4.38
N LYS A 139 -1.54 19.54 3.73
CA LYS A 139 -2.63 19.05 2.89
C LYS A 139 -3.79 18.57 3.76
N ARG A 140 -5.01 19.09 3.50
CA ARG A 140 -6.21 18.86 4.32
C ARG A 140 -7.33 18.22 3.50
N TRP A 141 -7.04 17.08 2.88
CA TRP A 141 -8.02 16.35 2.07
C TRP A 141 -8.98 15.47 2.89
N PHE A 142 -8.61 15.17 4.15
CA PHE A 142 -9.35 14.25 5.00
C PHE A 142 -9.80 14.94 6.29
N ASP A 143 -11.08 14.75 6.65
CA ASP A 143 -11.67 15.27 7.88
C ASP A 143 -11.09 14.59 9.12
N ARG A 144 -10.74 13.31 8.99
CA ARG A 144 -10.08 12.52 10.05
C ARG A 144 -9.10 11.54 9.41
N ILE A 145 -8.02 11.27 10.11
CA ILE A 145 -7.02 10.26 9.74
C ILE A 145 -6.89 9.29 10.91
N VAL A 146 -7.08 8.01 10.64
CA VAL A 146 -6.84 6.91 11.58
C VAL A 146 -5.56 6.20 11.16
N LEU A 147 -4.61 6.10 12.07
CA LEU A 147 -3.32 5.45 11.84
C LEU A 147 -3.30 4.11 12.59
N SER A 148 -3.05 3.03 11.87
CA SER A 148 -2.85 1.69 12.42
C SER A 148 -1.39 1.30 12.27
N ALA A 149 -0.69 1.14 13.39
CA ALA A 149 0.74 0.80 13.43
C ALA A 149 1.59 1.60 12.41
N PRO A 150 1.53 2.96 12.41
CA PRO A 150 2.23 3.75 11.40
C PRO A 150 3.74 3.52 11.48
N MET A 151 4.38 3.41 10.33
CA MET A 151 5.83 3.21 10.25
C MET A 151 6.54 4.55 10.52
N ILE A 152 6.81 4.82 11.80
CA ILE A 152 7.50 6.06 12.22
C ILE A 152 9.01 5.93 11.97
N ASP A 153 9.55 4.73 12.16
CA ASP A 153 10.95 4.42 11.92
C ASP A 153 11.12 2.93 11.58
N LEU A 154 12.27 2.56 11.05
CA LEU A 154 12.62 1.17 10.80
C LEU A 154 13.10 0.50 12.11
N PRO A 155 12.72 -0.76 12.38
CA PRO A 155 13.08 -1.41 13.62
C PRO A 155 14.55 -1.78 13.69
N GLY A 156 15.09 -1.80 14.92
CA GLY A 156 16.40 -2.37 15.23
C GLY A 156 17.58 -1.65 14.58
N HIS A 157 18.56 -2.43 14.13
CA HIS A 157 19.78 -1.89 13.53
C HIS A 157 19.59 -1.15 12.21
N ALA A 158 18.46 -1.39 11.51
CA ALA A 158 18.13 -0.68 10.27
C ALA A 158 17.95 0.84 10.49
N ALA A 159 17.52 1.25 11.68
CA ALA A 159 17.41 2.67 12.08
C ALA A 159 18.73 3.31 12.49
N SER A 160 19.80 2.51 12.62
CA SER A 160 21.10 3.00 13.12
C SER A 160 21.78 3.95 12.13
N PHE A 161 22.53 4.92 12.66
CA PHE A 161 23.28 5.87 11.83
C PHE A 161 24.22 5.17 10.81
N PRO A 162 24.99 4.12 11.18
CA PRO A 162 25.83 3.40 10.21
C PRO A 162 25.02 2.75 9.08
N ALA A 163 23.87 2.13 9.39
CA ALA A 163 23.03 1.50 8.37
C ALA A 163 22.47 2.53 7.38
N ARG A 164 21.95 3.65 7.88
CA ARG A 164 21.47 4.75 7.03
C ARG A 164 22.58 5.32 6.16
N THR A 165 23.78 5.49 6.72
CA THR A 165 24.95 5.97 5.95
C THR A 165 25.32 4.98 4.85
N LEU A 166 25.32 3.67 5.16
CA LEU A 166 25.59 2.63 4.17
C LEU A 166 24.56 2.65 3.03
N LEU A 167 23.27 2.71 3.36
CA LEU A 167 22.20 2.77 2.34
C LEU A 167 22.36 3.98 1.44
N ARG A 168 22.68 5.14 2.02
CA ARG A 168 22.95 6.37 1.27
C ARG A 168 24.15 6.24 0.34
N LEU A 169 25.25 5.67 0.80
CA LEU A 169 26.45 5.42 -0.02
C LEU A 169 26.14 4.46 -1.17
N LEU A 170 25.43 3.36 -0.89
CA LEU A 170 24.99 2.41 -1.93
C LEU A 170 24.10 3.08 -2.98
N ARG A 171 23.19 3.94 -2.55
CA ARG A 171 22.34 4.70 -3.46
C ARG A 171 23.15 5.65 -4.34
N TYR A 172 24.12 6.40 -3.79
CA TYR A 172 25.02 7.25 -4.56
C TYR A 172 25.93 6.46 -5.53
N ALA A 173 26.28 5.21 -5.17
CA ALA A 173 26.98 4.30 -6.06
C ALA A 173 26.11 3.69 -7.17
N GLY A 174 24.87 4.16 -7.35
CA GLY A 174 23.96 3.67 -8.39
C GLY A 174 23.25 2.36 -8.04
N GLN A 175 23.33 1.88 -6.80
CA GLN A 175 22.76 0.60 -6.36
C GLN A 175 21.36 0.75 -5.74
N GLY A 176 20.68 1.86 -5.98
CA GLY A 176 19.33 2.11 -5.45
C GLY A 176 18.30 1.02 -5.79
N GLY A 177 18.42 0.36 -6.94
CA GLY A 177 17.56 -0.76 -7.36
C GLY A 177 17.98 -2.13 -6.84
N CYS A 178 19.04 -2.25 -6.05
CA CYS A 178 19.41 -3.50 -5.39
C CYS A 178 18.60 -3.70 -4.12
N TYR A 179 18.41 -4.96 -3.69
CA TYR A 179 17.90 -5.23 -2.35
C TYR A 179 18.86 -4.68 -1.30
N ILE A 180 18.32 -4.32 -0.14
CA ILE A 180 19.15 -3.96 1.02
C ILE A 180 20.06 -5.13 1.41
N PRO A 181 21.22 -4.88 2.03
CA PRO A 181 22.09 -5.95 2.54
C PRO A 181 21.31 -6.95 3.41
N GLY A 182 21.42 -8.25 3.08
CA GLY A 182 20.65 -9.33 3.73
C GLY A 182 19.22 -9.51 3.19
N GLY A 183 18.76 -8.68 2.27
CA GLY A 183 17.49 -8.86 1.59
C GLY A 183 17.53 -9.97 0.53
N ASN A 184 16.37 -10.51 0.21
CA ASN A 184 16.20 -11.58 -0.77
C ASN A 184 15.01 -11.29 -1.71
N ASP A 185 14.80 -12.16 -2.69
CA ASP A 185 13.76 -12.06 -3.71
C ASP A 185 12.50 -12.88 -3.41
N MET A 186 12.39 -13.44 -2.20
CA MET A 186 11.19 -14.14 -1.75
C MET A 186 10.06 -13.12 -1.51
N LEU A 187 8.88 -13.40 -2.05
CA LEU A 187 7.72 -12.56 -1.84
C LEU A 187 7.32 -12.55 -0.36
N THR A 188 7.23 -11.36 0.21
CA THR A 188 6.81 -11.20 1.60
C THR A 188 5.38 -11.70 1.78
N GLY A 189 5.18 -12.56 2.79
CA GLY A 189 3.89 -13.17 3.09
C GLY A 189 3.72 -14.58 2.51
N LEU A 190 4.75 -15.12 1.84
CA LEU A 190 4.83 -16.54 1.45
C LEU A 190 5.76 -17.36 2.36
N GLU A 191 6.41 -16.73 3.32
CA GLU A 191 7.22 -17.43 4.32
C GLU A 191 6.32 -18.27 5.25
N PRO A 192 6.88 -19.26 5.97
CA PRO A 192 6.12 -19.99 6.97
C PRO A 192 5.50 -19.06 8.03
N PHE A 193 4.27 -19.36 8.46
CA PHE A 193 3.57 -18.56 9.49
C PHE A 193 4.34 -18.47 10.81
N VAL A 194 5.04 -19.53 11.18
CA VAL A 194 5.81 -19.61 12.43
C VAL A 194 6.92 -18.54 12.40
N ASN A 195 6.93 -17.69 13.45
CA ASN A 195 7.86 -16.56 13.60
C ASN A 195 7.66 -15.41 12.60
N ASN A 196 6.54 -15.35 11.85
CA ASN A 196 6.28 -14.19 11.03
C ASN A 196 6.03 -12.93 11.90
N PRO A 197 6.55 -11.75 11.50
CA PRO A 197 6.35 -10.52 12.26
C PRO A 197 5.11 -9.72 11.84
N LEU A 198 4.33 -10.21 10.85
CA LEU A 198 3.32 -9.42 10.17
C LEU A 198 1.95 -9.50 10.86
N THR A 199 1.58 -10.66 11.37
CA THR A 199 0.28 -10.88 12.01
C THR A 199 0.30 -12.07 12.95
N SER A 200 -0.50 -12.00 14.01
CA SER A 200 -0.76 -13.14 14.92
C SER A 200 -1.94 -14.01 14.48
N ASP A 201 -2.66 -13.63 13.41
CA ASP A 201 -3.84 -14.36 12.91
C ASP A 201 -3.43 -15.30 11.76
N PRO A 202 -3.40 -16.63 12.00
CA PRO A 202 -3.00 -17.60 10.99
C PRO A 202 -3.98 -17.68 9.82
N VAL A 203 -5.27 -17.40 10.04
CA VAL A 203 -6.29 -17.46 8.98
C VAL A 203 -6.11 -16.32 7.99
N ARG A 204 -5.91 -15.09 8.49
CA ARG A 204 -5.62 -13.92 7.65
C ARG A 204 -4.29 -14.04 6.94
N TYR A 205 -3.28 -14.64 7.60
CA TYR A 205 -1.99 -14.92 6.96
C TYR A 205 -2.14 -15.90 5.79
N ALA A 206 -2.77 -17.04 6.02
CA ALA A 206 -3.01 -18.05 4.99
C ALA A 206 -3.84 -17.49 3.82
N ARG A 207 -4.86 -16.68 4.10
CA ARG A 207 -5.66 -15.99 3.09
C ARG A 207 -4.81 -15.07 2.21
N ASN A 208 -3.94 -14.27 2.82
CA ASN A 208 -3.04 -13.38 2.05
C ASN A 208 -2.04 -14.20 1.22
N ALA A 209 -1.47 -15.26 1.76
CA ALA A 209 -0.59 -16.16 1.03
C ALA A 209 -1.31 -16.81 -0.17
N ALA A 210 -2.59 -17.21 0.00
CA ALA A 210 -3.39 -17.76 -1.10
C ALA A 210 -3.66 -16.75 -2.22
N ILE A 211 -3.87 -15.47 -1.90
CA ILE A 211 -4.00 -14.39 -2.90
C ILE A 211 -2.70 -14.25 -3.70
N LEU A 212 -1.54 -14.24 -3.03
CA LEU A 212 -0.23 -14.14 -3.67
C LEU A 212 0.15 -15.40 -4.45
N ALA A 213 -0.37 -16.57 -4.08
CA ALA A 213 -0.20 -17.80 -4.82
C ALA A 213 -1.04 -17.80 -6.12
N GLU A 214 -2.23 -17.23 -6.09
CA GLU A 214 -3.10 -17.08 -7.26
C GLU A 214 -2.53 -16.06 -8.25
N ASP A 215 -2.05 -14.91 -7.76
CA ASP A 215 -1.38 -13.90 -8.58
C ASP A 215 -0.11 -13.38 -7.90
N PRO A 216 1.06 -14.01 -8.16
CA PRO A 216 2.34 -13.59 -7.60
C PRO A 216 2.77 -12.17 -8.02
N THR A 217 2.18 -11.60 -9.08
CA THR A 217 2.53 -10.25 -9.54
C THR A 217 2.07 -9.16 -8.58
N LEU A 218 1.12 -9.46 -7.69
CA LEU A 218 0.68 -8.57 -6.62
C LEU A 218 1.75 -8.35 -5.56
N GLY A 219 2.61 -9.34 -5.34
CA GLY A 219 3.59 -9.35 -4.26
C GLY A 219 4.86 -8.57 -4.60
N ILE A 220 5.56 -8.17 -3.56
CA ILE A 220 6.94 -7.69 -3.61
C ILE A 220 7.78 -8.37 -2.52
N ALA A 221 9.07 -8.40 -2.76
CA ALA A 221 10.07 -9.00 -1.89
C ALA A 221 10.69 -7.97 -0.91
N SER A 222 11.90 -8.23 -0.47
CA SER A 222 12.65 -7.35 0.43
C SER A 222 12.72 -5.90 -0.09
N PRO A 223 12.92 -4.91 0.79
CA PRO A 223 13.12 -3.52 0.38
C PRO A 223 14.32 -3.35 -0.55
N THR A 224 14.24 -2.38 -1.45
CA THR A 224 15.39 -1.91 -2.20
C THR A 224 16.13 -0.82 -1.41
N VAL A 225 17.39 -0.60 -1.75
CA VAL A 225 18.22 0.45 -1.14
C VAL A 225 17.56 1.82 -1.24
N ALA A 226 17.00 2.17 -2.40
CA ALA A 226 16.35 3.47 -2.60
C ALA A 226 15.05 3.62 -1.79
N TRP A 227 14.33 2.51 -1.54
CA TRP A 227 13.13 2.57 -0.70
C TRP A 227 13.47 2.76 0.78
N ALA A 228 14.60 2.22 1.23
CA ALA A 228 15.00 2.20 2.65
C ALA A 228 15.87 3.40 3.06
N ASP A 229 16.44 4.17 2.10
CA ASP A 229 17.22 5.40 2.33
C ASP A 229 16.29 6.60 2.54
#